data_e27caceba067b1a9ebb1ec8b35fbfd70
#
_entry.id   e27caceba067b1a9ebb1ec8b35fbfd70
#
_cell.length_a   1.000
_cell.length_b   1.000
_cell.length_c   1.000
_cell.angle_alpha   90.00
_cell.angle_beta   90.00
_cell.angle_gamma   90.00
#
_symmetry.space_group_name_H-M   'P 1'
#
loop_
_entity.id
_entity.type
_entity.pdbx_description
1 polymer ?
#
loop_
_entity_poly.entity_id
_entity_poly.type
_entity_poly.pdbx_seq_one_letter_code
_entity_poly.pdbx_strand_id
1 'polypeptide(L)'
;MNDTFMKEKPVFPLILSMALPMVISMLVNSLYNIVDSFFVAQISENAMTALSLVYPIQNFANAIAIGFGIGISAQIAICLGAGNKETASKAATHGLALSALHGVLLTIGCILVMPGFLVLFTSDADVIDLGIRYSTIVFLFATINTTNLSYEKIFQGVGKMKVTMIGLMVGCVSNIILDPLLIFGIGPFPAMGIEGAAIATGLGQVFNLVFYLIVYKIQPLQVRLSRKYLHPDKALIARLYSVGIPGALNLALPSVLVSALNGLLAAYSQSYVVILGIYYKLQTFLYLPASGIVQGMRPVIGYNYGAGEHKRVKKIYYVTLCMSGVIMLVGTIICLTVPGQLMGMFTTNPETIAAGKMALRIICAGFLVSSVSVTACGALEGLGRGTASLVVSLCRYLIIILPAAFILSSVLGAVGVWHAFWIAEALTAGVAFFISQKVIGV
;
A
#
# COMPACT_ATOMS: atom_id res chain seq x y z
N MET A 1 15.42 -15.07 -19.18
CA MET A 1 16.05 -13.92 -18.47
C MET A 1 17.25 -14.46 -17.73
N ASN A 2 18.40 -13.82 -17.82
CA ASN A 2 19.60 -14.25 -17.09
C ASN A 2 19.28 -14.20 -15.58
N ASP A 3 19.54 -15.30 -14.85
CA ASP A 3 19.21 -15.45 -13.42
C ASP A 3 19.92 -14.39 -12.54
N THR A 4 20.95 -13.72 -13.07
CA THR A 4 21.83 -12.76 -12.40
C THR A 4 21.54 -11.29 -12.77
N PHE A 5 20.48 -11.01 -13.55
CA PHE A 5 20.24 -9.66 -14.08
C PHE A 5 20.13 -8.58 -12.99
N MET A 6 19.65 -8.91 -11.79
CA MET A 6 19.58 -7.97 -10.67
C MET A 6 20.97 -7.58 -10.12
N LYS A 7 21.98 -8.42 -10.35
CA LYS A 7 23.36 -8.19 -9.95
C LYS A 7 24.18 -7.51 -11.05
N GLU A 8 23.90 -7.80 -12.32
CA GLU A 8 24.76 -7.43 -13.45
C GLU A 8 24.38 -6.10 -14.11
N LYS A 9 23.05 -5.82 -14.26
CA LYS A 9 22.59 -4.61 -14.94
C LYS A 9 23.01 -3.32 -14.24
N PRO A 10 23.29 -2.22 -14.96
CA PRO A 10 23.51 -0.91 -14.36
C PRO A 10 22.34 -0.53 -13.44
N VAL A 11 22.64 0.09 -12.29
CA VAL A 11 21.66 0.27 -11.21
C VAL A 11 20.47 1.14 -11.63
N PHE A 12 20.70 2.29 -12.28
CA PHE A 12 19.63 3.20 -12.66
C PHE A 12 18.63 2.57 -13.66
N PRO A 13 19.05 2.01 -14.81
CA PRO A 13 18.14 1.32 -15.71
C PRO A 13 17.46 0.10 -15.07
N LEU A 14 18.14 -0.59 -14.15
CA LEU A 14 17.56 -1.71 -13.41
C LEU A 14 16.39 -1.24 -12.54
N ILE A 15 16.63 -0.24 -11.67
CA ILE A 15 15.58 0.32 -10.81
C ILE A 15 14.43 0.85 -11.65
N LEU A 16 14.70 1.61 -12.71
CA LEU A 16 13.66 2.12 -13.59
C LEU A 16 12.80 1.00 -14.21
N SER A 17 13.46 -0.07 -14.69
CA SER A 17 12.76 -1.22 -15.29
C SER A 17 11.89 -2.01 -14.29
N MET A 18 12.23 -1.95 -13.01
CA MET A 18 11.47 -2.58 -11.93
C MET A 18 10.39 -1.65 -11.36
N ALA A 19 10.69 -0.37 -11.28
CA ALA A 19 9.81 0.66 -10.72
C ALA A 19 8.65 1.02 -11.65
N LEU A 20 8.92 1.21 -12.95
CA LEU A 20 7.91 1.65 -13.91
C LEU A 20 6.67 0.76 -13.95
N PRO A 21 6.78 -0.59 -14.01
CA PRO A 21 5.61 -1.46 -13.89
C PRO A 21 4.84 -1.26 -12.58
N MET A 22 5.53 -1.00 -11.46
CA MET A 22 4.87 -0.79 -10.17
C MET A 22 4.14 0.54 -10.10
N VAL A 23 4.72 1.61 -10.64
CA VAL A 23 4.05 2.91 -10.76
C VAL A 23 2.78 2.79 -11.61
N ILE A 24 2.85 2.12 -12.76
CA ILE A 24 1.69 1.87 -13.62
C ILE A 24 0.63 1.04 -12.87
N SER A 25 1.04 -0.01 -12.17
CA SER A 25 0.14 -0.84 -11.36
C SER A 25 -0.61 -0.02 -10.32
N MET A 26 0.09 0.86 -9.61
CA MET A 26 -0.52 1.70 -8.58
C MET A 26 -1.47 2.74 -9.17
N LEU A 27 -1.14 3.32 -10.33
CA LEU A 27 -2.03 4.23 -11.07
C LEU A 27 -3.32 3.52 -11.49
N VAL A 28 -3.20 2.35 -12.12
CA VAL A 28 -4.35 1.55 -12.55
C VAL A 28 -5.22 1.16 -11.36
N ASN A 29 -4.61 0.75 -10.24
CA ASN A 29 -5.34 0.42 -9.02
C ASN A 29 -6.07 1.63 -8.42
N SER A 30 -5.48 2.83 -8.47
CA SER A 30 -6.13 4.05 -8.01
C SER A 30 -7.31 4.44 -8.91
N LEU A 31 -7.16 4.33 -10.23
CA LEU A 31 -8.24 4.58 -11.19
C LEU A 31 -9.39 3.57 -11.02
N TYR A 32 -9.06 2.29 -10.87
CA TYR A 32 -10.03 1.24 -10.59
C TYR A 32 -10.88 1.57 -9.36
N ASN A 33 -10.27 1.95 -8.22
CA ASN A 33 -11.02 2.30 -7.01
C ASN A 33 -11.99 3.49 -7.22
N ILE A 34 -11.60 4.46 -8.07
CA ILE A 34 -12.48 5.59 -8.40
C ILE A 34 -13.66 5.12 -9.25
N VAL A 35 -13.42 4.28 -10.25
CA VAL A 35 -14.46 3.76 -11.15
C VAL A 35 -15.45 2.86 -10.41
N ASP A 36 -14.97 1.97 -9.56
CA ASP A 36 -15.81 1.12 -8.70
C ASP A 36 -16.72 1.97 -7.80
N SER A 37 -16.14 2.96 -7.10
CA SER A 37 -16.91 3.88 -6.27
C SER A 37 -17.93 4.70 -7.08
N PHE A 38 -17.62 5.06 -8.32
CA PHE A 38 -18.53 5.77 -9.21
C PHE A 38 -19.76 4.92 -9.57
N PHE A 39 -19.58 3.64 -9.87
CA PHE A 39 -20.71 2.76 -10.17
C PHE A 39 -21.55 2.48 -8.92
N VAL A 40 -20.94 2.28 -7.76
CA VAL A 40 -21.68 2.08 -6.50
C VAL A 40 -22.47 3.33 -6.11
N ALA A 41 -21.93 4.52 -6.33
CA ALA A 41 -22.65 5.79 -6.09
C ALA A 41 -23.92 5.94 -6.94
N GLN A 42 -23.99 5.30 -8.11
CA GLN A 42 -25.19 5.31 -8.96
C GLN A 42 -26.30 4.36 -8.47
N ILE A 43 -26.01 3.45 -7.53
CA ILE A 43 -27.04 2.57 -6.95
C ILE A 43 -27.92 3.39 -5.99
N SER A 44 -27.31 3.99 -4.95
CA SER A 44 -27.97 4.85 -3.97
C SER A 44 -26.94 5.53 -3.07
N GLU A 45 -27.32 6.61 -2.37
CA GLU A 45 -26.50 7.22 -1.32
C GLU A 45 -26.22 6.24 -0.17
N ASN A 46 -27.20 5.41 0.19
CA ASN A 46 -27.05 4.38 1.24
C ASN A 46 -26.03 3.32 0.84
N ALA A 47 -26.00 2.90 -0.44
CA ALA A 47 -24.98 1.97 -0.95
C ALA A 47 -23.56 2.56 -0.86
N MET A 48 -23.39 3.83 -1.23
CA MET A 48 -22.10 4.52 -1.12
C MET A 48 -21.66 4.70 0.35
N THR A 49 -22.61 4.99 1.24
CA THR A 49 -22.37 5.07 2.69
C THR A 49 -21.95 3.72 3.24
N ALA A 50 -22.66 2.64 2.88
CA ALA A 50 -22.33 1.28 3.27
C ALA A 50 -20.92 0.89 2.82
N LEU A 51 -20.55 1.13 1.55
CA LEU A 51 -19.21 0.90 1.01
C LEU A 51 -18.14 1.63 1.84
N SER A 52 -18.40 2.91 2.16
CA SER A 52 -17.46 3.75 2.93
C SER A 52 -17.25 3.22 4.35
N LEU A 53 -18.30 2.69 4.99
CA LEU A 53 -18.21 2.10 6.33
C LEU A 53 -17.53 0.72 6.33
N VAL A 54 -17.65 -0.06 5.25
CA VAL A 54 -16.96 -1.36 5.11
C VAL A 54 -15.45 -1.18 4.80
N TYR A 55 -15.09 -0.11 4.11
CA TYR A 55 -13.72 0.14 3.64
C TYR A 55 -12.61 0.03 4.70
N PRO A 56 -12.75 0.52 5.96
CA PRO A 56 -11.70 0.38 6.97
C PRO A 56 -11.33 -1.08 7.28
N ILE A 57 -12.31 -1.97 7.39
CA ILE A 57 -12.06 -3.40 7.65
C ILE A 57 -11.45 -4.07 6.41
N GLN A 58 -11.90 -3.71 5.22
CA GLN A 58 -11.31 -4.17 3.95
C GLN A 58 -9.84 -3.74 3.85
N ASN A 59 -9.54 -2.48 4.17
CA ASN A 59 -8.17 -1.96 4.15
C ASN A 59 -7.29 -2.65 5.20
N PHE A 60 -7.82 -2.95 6.37
CA PHE A 60 -7.12 -3.73 7.40
C PHE A 60 -6.76 -5.14 6.91
N ALA A 61 -7.71 -5.84 6.28
CA ALA A 61 -7.47 -7.16 5.69
C ALA A 61 -6.39 -7.10 4.58
N ASN A 62 -6.45 -6.09 3.71
CA ASN A 62 -5.44 -5.85 2.68
C ASN A 62 -4.07 -5.51 3.28
N ALA A 63 -4.01 -4.73 4.35
CA ALA A 63 -2.75 -4.39 5.02
C ALA A 63 -2.05 -5.64 5.57
N ILE A 64 -2.79 -6.59 6.15
CA ILE A 64 -2.26 -7.89 6.60
C ILE A 64 -1.69 -8.67 5.41
N ALA A 65 -2.45 -8.79 4.33
CA ALA A 65 -2.07 -9.57 3.15
C ALA A 65 -0.84 -8.96 2.44
N ILE A 66 -0.83 -7.65 2.20
CA ILE A 66 0.29 -6.94 1.56
C ILE A 66 1.52 -6.96 2.46
N GLY A 67 1.36 -6.66 3.75
CA GLY A 67 2.45 -6.64 4.72
C GLY A 67 3.16 -7.99 4.81
N PHE A 68 2.40 -9.07 4.98
CA PHE A 68 2.96 -10.42 4.99
C PHE A 68 3.64 -10.77 3.66
N GLY A 69 3.05 -10.35 2.55
CA GLY A 69 3.60 -10.50 1.21
C GLY A 69 4.95 -9.79 1.02
N ILE A 70 5.18 -8.64 1.68
CA ILE A 70 6.49 -7.96 1.67
C ILE A 70 7.55 -8.88 2.28
N GLY A 71 7.23 -9.57 3.38
CA GLY A 71 8.11 -10.57 3.98
C GLY A 71 8.46 -11.71 3.03
N ILE A 72 7.46 -12.22 2.29
CA ILE A 72 7.68 -13.28 1.28
C ILE A 72 8.66 -12.79 0.19
N SER A 73 8.38 -11.63 -0.39
CA SER A 73 9.21 -11.06 -1.47
C SER A 73 10.65 -10.81 -1.02
N ALA A 74 10.84 -10.22 0.18
CA ALA A 74 12.15 -9.94 0.74
C ALA A 74 12.97 -11.22 0.97
N GLN A 75 12.37 -12.25 1.60
CA GLN A 75 13.06 -13.52 1.85
C GLN A 75 13.42 -14.26 0.56
N ILE A 76 12.52 -14.29 -0.42
CA ILE A 76 12.82 -14.87 -1.74
C ILE A 76 14.01 -14.17 -2.38
N ALA A 77 13.98 -12.83 -2.44
CA ALA A 77 15.04 -12.05 -3.08
C ALA A 77 16.40 -12.25 -2.40
N ILE A 78 16.45 -12.20 -1.06
CA ILE A 78 17.68 -12.41 -0.28
C ILE A 78 18.22 -13.83 -0.51
N CYS A 79 17.38 -14.86 -0.44
CA CYS A 79 17.81 -16.24 -0.63
C CYS A 79 18.29 -16.52 -2.07
N LEU A 80 17.65 -15.93 -3.08
CA LEU A 80 18.09 -16.02 -4.49
C LEU A 80 19.44 -15.33 -4.68
N GLY A 81 19.61 -14.15 -4.09
CA GLY A 81 20.90 -13.44 -4.10
C GLY A 81 22.02 -14.25 -3.49
N ALA A 82 21.75 -14.94 -2.39
CA ALA A 82 22.69 -15.86 -1.72
C ALA A 82 22.91 -17.20 -2.50
N GLY A 83 22.27 -17.40 -3.65
CA GLY A 83 22.37 -18.64 -4.42
C GLY A 83 21.54 -19.80 -3.87
N ASN A 84 20.78 -19.60 -2.79
CA ASN A 84 20.02 -20.66 -2.11
C ASN A 84 18.58 -20.76 -2.68
N LYS A 85 18.44 -21.36 -3.85
CA LYS A 85 17.15 -21.58 -4.52
C LYS A 85 16.20 -22.47 -3.73
N GLU A 86 16.74 -23.39 -2.92
CA GLU A 86 15.91 -24.27 -2.09
C GLU A 86 15.22 -23.49 -0.97
N THR A 87 15.97 -22.70 -0.20
CA THR A 87 15.38 -21.86 0.85
C THR A 87 14.43 -20.81 0.28
N ALA A 88 14.72 -20.24 -0.90
CA ALA A 88 13.80 -19.37 -1.61
C ALA A 88 12.48 -20.08 -1.97
N SER A 89 12.55 -21.35 -2.41
CA SER A 89 11.37 -22.16 -2.71
C SER A 89 10.58 -22.53 -1.45
N LYS A 90 11.27 -22.81 -0.34
CA LYS A 90 10.65 -22.98 0.98
C LYS A 90 9.92 -21.71 1.41
N ALA A 91 10.55 -20.52 1.29
CA ALA A 91 9.95 -19.25 1.65
C ALA A 91 8.69 -18.96 0.81
N ALA A 92 8.72 -19.22 -0.50
CA ALA A 92 7.57 -19.09 -1.37
C ALA A 92 6.43 -20.05 -0.99
N THR A 93 6.75 -21.33 -0.69
CA THR A 93 5.74 -22.34 -0.36
C THR A 93 5.10 -22.09 1.00
N HIS A 94 5.90 -21.79 2.04
CA HIS A 94 5.38 -21.42 3.37
C HIS A 94 4.60 -20.09 3.30
N GLY A 95 5.13 -19.12 2.57
CA GLY A 95 4.46 -17.84 2.38
C GLY A 95 3.07 -18.01 1.78
N LEU A 96 2.95 -18.80 0.71
CA LEU A 96 1.66 -19.07 0.07
C LEU A 96 0.69 -19.81 1.02
N ALA A 97 1.16 -20.85 1.70
CA ALA A 97 0.34 -21.63 2.63
C ALA A 97 -0.17 -20.79 3.81
N LEU A 98 0.71 -19.97 4.40
CA LEU A 98 0.34 -19.08 5.50
C LEU A 98 -0.59 -17.96 5.03
N SER A 99 -0.40 -17.41 3.83
CA SER A 99 -1.33 -16.42 3.28
C SER A 99 -2.72 -17.00 3.03
N ALA A 100 -2.81 -18.23 2.52
CA ALA A 100 -4.11 -18.92 2.40
C ALA A 100 -4.77 -19.10 3.78
N LEU A 101 -3.99 -19.48 4.81
CA LEU A 101 -4.48 -19.57 6.19
C LEU A 101 -4.95 -18.20 6.71
N HIS A 102 -4.17 -17.12 6.51
CA HIS A 102 -4.59 -15.76 6.87
C HIS A 102 -5.90 -15.39 6.14
N GLY A 103 -6.04 -15.76 4.87
CA GLY A 103 -7.26 -15.53 4.11
C GLY A 103 -8.48 -16.20 4.72
N VAL A 104 -8.36 -17.46 5.15
CA VAL A 104 -9.45 -18.17 5.85
C VAL A 104 -9.80 -17.49 7.17
N LEU A 105 -8.78 -17.12 7.96
CA LEU A 105 -8.99 -16.42 9.23
C LEU A 105 -9.64 -15.03 9.02
N LEU A 106 -9.23 -14.29 7.99
CA LEU A 106 -9.81 -13.00 7.64
C LEU A 106 -11.25 -13.16 7.13
N THR A 107 -11.53 -14.19 6.31
CA THR A 107 -12.92 -14.50 5.89
C THR A 107 -13.82 -14.67 7.11
N ILE A 108 -13.46 -15.55 8.01
CA ILE A 108 -14.27 -15.84 9.20
C ILE A 108 -14.34 -14.62 10.12
N GLY A 109 -13.18 -14.03 10.46
CA GLY A 109 -13.11 -12.93 11.41
C GLY A 109 -13.82 -11.67 10.93
N CYS A 110 -13.63 -11.26 9.67
CA CYS A 110 -14.25 -10.05 9.14
C CYS A 110 -15.75 -10.21 8.97
N ILE A 111 -16.24 -11.38 8.52
CA ILE A 111 -17.70 -11.63 8.41
C ILE A 111 -18.37 -11.59 9.81
N LEU A 112 -17.74 -12.16 10.84
CA LEU A 112 -18.29 -12.15 12.19
C LEU A 112 -18.27 -10.76 12.84
N VAL A 113 -17.23 -9.98 12.59
CA VAL A 113 -17.06 -8.65 13.21
C VAL A 113 -17.90 -7.57 12.52
N MET A 114 -18.16 -7.70 11.22
CA MET A 114 -18.76 -6.64 10.41
C MET A 114 -20.13 -6.17 10.90
N PRO A 115 -21.09 -7.02 11.26
CA PRO A 115 -22.41 -6.54 11.74
C PRO A 115 -22.30 -5.65 12.99
N GLY A 116 -21.51 -6.07 13.98
CA GLY A 116 -21.26 -5.27 15.18
C GLY A 116 -20.51 -3.97 14.90
N PHE A 117 -19.56 -4.01 13.95
CA PHE A 117 -18.82 -2.83 13.54
C PHE A 117 -19.72 -1.77 12.88
N LEU A 118 -20.62 -2.17 11.97
CA LEU A 118 -21.52 -1.24 11.29
C LEU A 118 -22.48 -0.54 12.27
N VAL A 119 -23.04 -1.27 13.23
CA VAL A 119 -23.94 -0.72 14.26
C VAL A 119 -23.26 0.35 15.13
N LEU A 120 -21.93 0.33 15.27
CA LEU A 120 -21.20 1.36 16.01
C LEU A 120 -21.18 2.72 15.28
N PHE A 121 -21.36 2.73 13.95
CA PHE A 121 -21.21 3.94 13.14
C PHE A 121 -22.52 4.48 12.58
N THR A 122 -23.56 3.65 12.48
CA THR A 122 -24.88 4.06 11.96
C THR A 122 -26.00 3.30 12.63
N SER A 123 -27.17 3.95 12.75
CA SER A 123 -28.42 3.35 13.15
C SER A 123 -29.38 3.11 11.97
N ASP A 124 -28.97 3.48 10.75
CA ASP A 124 -29.76 3.28 9.53
C ASP A 124 -29.75 1.79 9.15
N ALA A 125 -30.91 1.15 9.23
CA ALA A 125 -31.09 -0.27 8.98
C ALA A 125 -30.75 -0.66 7.53
N ASP A 126 -31.06 0.22 6.55
CA ASP A 126 -30.77 -0.03 5.13
C ASP A 126 -29.27 -0.01 4.87
N VAL A 127 -28.55 0.96 5.46
CA VAL A 127 -27.09 1.07 5.34
C VAL A 127 -26.41 -0.15 5.98
N ILE A 128 -26.91 -0.61 7.14
CA ILE A 128 -26.39 -1.81 7.83
C ILE A 128 -26.62 -3.04 6.97
N ASP A 129 -27.84 -3.25 6.43
CA ASP A 129 -28.15 -4.40 5.57
C ASP A 129 -27.26 -4.42 4.31
N LEU A 130 -27.18 -3.29 3.58
CA LEU A 130 -26.33 -3.17 2.41
C LEU A 130 -24.85 -3.44 2.74
N GLY A 131 -24.37 -2.91 3.87
CA GLY A 131 -23.01 -3.12 4.33
C GLY A 131 -22.70 -4.59 4.67
N ILE A 132 -23.62 -5.30 5.32
CA ILE A 132 -23.49 -6.73 5.64
C ILE A 132 -23.49 -7.57 4.35
N ARG A 133 -24.41 -7.31 3.42
CA ARG A 133 -24.51 -8.04 2.14
C ARG A 133 -23.24 -7.86 1.31
N TYR A 134 -22.79 -6.61 1.14
CA TYR A 134 -21.54 -6.30 0.42
C TYR A 134 -20.33 -6.96 1.07
N SER A 135 -20.13 -6.73 2.36
CA SER A 135 -18.93 -7.19 3.07
C SER A 135 -18.85 -8.72 3.17
N THR A 136 -19.99 -9.40 3.37
CA THR A 136 -20.03 -10.86 3.41
C THR A 136 -19.50 -11.45 2.11
N ILE A 137 -19.95 -10.94 0.96
CA ILE A 137 -19.49 -11.41 -0.35
C ILE A 137 -18.01 -11.10 -0.54
N VAL A 138 -17.59 -9.86 -0.29
CA VAL A 138 -16.17 -9.46 -0.47
C VAL A 138 -15.23 -10.30 0.41
N PHE A 139 -15.60 -10.55 1.67
CA PHE A 139 -14.75 -11.34 2.57
C PHE A 139 -14.77 -12.85 2.28
N LEU A 140 -15.80 -13.39 1.60
CA LEU A 140 -15.72 -14.75 1.04
C LEU A 140 -14.58 -14.91 0.04
N PHE A 141 -14.22 -13.85 -0.68
CA PHE A 141 -13.07 -13.83 -1.58
C PHE A 141 -11.73 -13.51 -0.88
N ALA A 142 -11.70 -13.27 0.45
CA ALA A 142 -10.46 -12.88 1.14
C ALA A 142 -9.35 -13.93 1.00
N THR A 143 -9.68 -15.22 1.01
CA THR A 143 -8.70 -16.30 0.78
C THR A 143 -8.11 -16.25 -0.63
N ILE A 144 -8.93 -15.93 -1.62
CA ILE A 144 -8.47 -15.75 -3.02
C ILE A 144 -7.58 -14.52 -3.12
N ASN A 145 -7.97 -13.42 -2.48
CA ASN A 145 -7.21 -12.18 -2.47
C ASN A 145 -5.83 -12.34 -1.80
N THR A 146 -5.76 -12.96 -0.62
CA THR A 146 -4.48 -13.19 0.06
C THR A 146 -3.57 -14.13 -0.72
N THR A 147 -4.12 -15.16 -1.35
CA THR A 147 -3.40 -16.09 -2.24
C THR A 147 -2.87 -15.36 -3.47
N ASN A 148 -3.70 -14.54 -4.09
CA ASN A 148 -3.36 -13.69 -5.24
C ASN A 148 -2.20 -12.74 -4.92
N LEU A 149 -2.30 -12.01 -3.80
CA LEU A 149 -1.23 -11.12 -3.32
C LEU A 149 0.08 -11.90 -3.04
N SER A 150 -0.01 -13.14 -2.56
CA SER A 150 1.18 -13.97 -2.37
C SER A 150 1.87 -14.33 -3.68
N TYR A 151 1.11 -14.71 -4.73
CA TYR A 151 1.68 -14.91 -6.06
C TYR A 151 2.32 -13.63 -6.59
N GLU A 152 1.63 -12.50 -6.44
CA GLU A 152 2.20 -11.19 -6.81
C GLU A 152 3.56 -10.97 -6.14
N LYS A 153 3.66 -11.20 -4.83
CA LYS A 153 4.90 -11.01 -4.08
C LYS A 153 5.98 -12.04 -4.41
N ILE A 154 5.61 -13.27 -4.76
CA ILE A 154 6.55 -14.27 -5.29
C ILE A 154 7.13 -13.78 -6.62
N PHE A 155 6.30 -13.31 -7.57
CA PHE A 155 6.77 -12.74 -8.83
C PHE A 155 7.63 -11.49 -8.63
N GLN A 156 7.29 -10.62 -7.68
CA GLN A 156 8.12 -9.47 -7.30
C GLN A 156 9.47 -9.91 -6.74
N GLY A 157 9.49 -10.90 -5.83
CA GLY A 157 10.71 -11.43 -5.21
C GLY A 157 11.70 -12.02 -6.23
N VAL A 158 11.21 -12.61 -7.33
CA VAL A 158 12.04 -13.10 -8.42
C VAL A 158 12.31 -12.03 -9.52
N GLY A 159 11.87 -10.79 -9.31
CA GLY A 159 12.10 -9.66 -10.22
C GLY A 159 11.22 -9.60 -11.46
N LYS A 160 10.12 -10.32 -11.49
CA LYS A 160 9.17 -10.32 -12.64
C LYS A 160 8.07 -9.25 -12.48
N MET A 161 8.45 -7.97 -12.30
CA MET A 161 7.53 -6.86 -12.08
C MET A 161 6.51 -6.65 -13.21
N LYS A 162 6.87 -6.93 -14.46
CA LYS A 162 5.94 -6.85 -15.59
C LYS A 162 4.79 -7.84 -15.45
N VAL A 163 5.07 -9.04 -14.92
CA VAL A 163 4.02 -10.05 -14.68
C VAL A 163 3.05 -9.55 -13.62
N THR A 164 3.57 -8.96 -12.54
CA THR A 164 2.71 -8.42 -11.47
C THR A 164 1.85 -7.26 -11.97
N MET A 165 2.41 -6.38 -12.81
CA MET A 165 1.66 -5.31 -13.45
C MET A 165 0.51 -5.84 -14.31
N ILE A 166 0.80 -6.79 -15.20
CA ILE A 166 -0.21 -7.36 -16.11
C ILE A 166 -1.30 -8.09 -15.30
N GLY A 167 -0.93 -8.87 -14.28
CA GLY A 167 -1.89 -9.56 -13.43
C GLY A 167 -2.85 -8.59 -12.74
N LEU A 168 -2.32 -7.52 -12.15
CA LEU A 168 -3.14 -6.48 -11.53
C LEU A 168 -4.05 -5.78 -12.56
N MET A 169 -3.53 -5.49 -13.76
CA MET A 169 -4.34 -4.93 -14.84
C MET A 169 -5.47 -5.87 -15.26
N VAL A 170 -5.21 -7.17 -15.37
CA VAL A 170 -6.26 -8.18 -15.66
C VAL A 170 -7.37 -8.11 -14.60
N GLY A 171 -7.01 -8.08 -13.31
CA GLY A 171 -7.98 -7.96 -12.22
C GLY A 171 -8.79 -6.68 -12.29
N CYS A 172 -8.13 -5.52 -12.41
CA CYS A 172 -8.78 -4.21 -12.45
C CYS A 172 -9.69 -4.03 -13.68
N VAL A 173 -9.21 -4.40 -14.87
CA VAL A 173 -9.98 -4.28 -16.11
C VAL A 173 -11.19 -5.21 -16.08
N SER A 174 -11.02 -6.45 -15.60
CA SER A 174 -12.14 -7.39 -15.45
C SER A 174 -13.20 -6.84 -14.51
N ASN A 175 -12.80 -6.25 -13.38
CA ASN A 175 -13.75 -5.64 -12.45
C ASN A 175 -14.48 -4.46 -13.09
N ILE A 176 -13.78 -3.51 -13.72
CA ILE A 176 -14.39 -2.34 -14.41
C ILE A 176 -15.44 -2.78 -15.44
N ILE A 177 -15.21 -3.91 -16.12
CA ILE A 177 -16.17 -4.46 -17.10
C ILE A 177 -17.34 -5.12 -16.38
N LEU A 178 -17.08 -5.87 -15.31
CA LEU A 178 -18.11 -6.64 -14.59
C LEU A 178 -19.00 -5.76 -13.72
N ASP A 179 -18.49 -4.65 -13.18
CA ASP A 179 -19.27 -3.73 -12.34
C ASP A 179 -20.59 -3.32 -13.00
N PRO A 180 -20.60 -2.64 -14.17
CA PRO A 180 -21.87 -2.24 -14.78
C PRO A 180 -22.75 -3.42 -15.20
N LEU A 181 -22.15 -4.56 -15.60
CA LEU A 181 -22.89 -5.76 -15.98
C LEU A 181 -23.66 -6.37 -14.81
N LEU A 182 -23.04 -6.47 -13.65
CA LEU A 182 -23.62 -7.12 -12.48
C LEU A 182 -24.43 -6.15 -11.59
N ILE A 183 -23.98 -4.89 -11.51
CA ILE A 183 -24.69 -3.87 -10.72
C ILE A 183 -26.04 -3.55 -11.36
N PHE A 184 -26.05 -3.25 -12.66
CA PHE A 184 -27.24 -2.75 -13.36
C PHE A 184 -27.97 -3.84 -14.16
N GLY A 185 -27.43 -5.05 -14.26
CA GLY A 185 -28.08 -6.14 -14.98
C GLY A 185 -28.05 -5.96 -16.50
N ILE A 186 -26.88 -5.66 -17.08
CA ILE A 186 -26.75 -5.46 -18.51
C ILE A 186 -26.55 -6.83 -19.21
N GLY A 187 -27.31 -7.05 -20.27
CA GLY A 187 -27.25 -8.28 -21.08
C GLY A 187 -27.95 -9.47 -20.37
N PRO A 188 -27.31 -10.64 -20.24
CA PRO A 188 -27.90 -11.82 -19.64
C PRO A 188 -27.88 -11.84 -18.09
N PHE A 189 -27.30 -10.80 -17.47
CA PHE A 189 -27.09 -10.76 -16.02
C PHE A 189 -28.27 -10.09 -15.32
N PRO A 190 -28.72 -10.59 -14.14
CA PRO A 190 -29.71 -9.89 -13.32
C PRO A 190 -29.07 -8.66 -12.65
N ALA A 191 -29.85 -7.62 -12.42
CA ALA A 191 -29.40 -6.47 -11.62
C ALA A 191 -29.23 -6.87 -10.15
N MET A 192 -27.99 -6.83 -9.66
CA MET A 192 -27.62 -7.28 -8.30
C MET A 192 -27.29 -6.10 -7.36
N GLY A 193 -27.26 -4.86 -7.86
CA GLY A 193 -26.93 -3.70 -7.05
C GLY A 193 -25.57 -3.84 -6.35
N ILE A 194 -25.52 -3.58 -5.03
CA ILE A 194 -24.27 -3.60 -4.24
C ILE A 194 -23.63 -5.00 -4.15
N GLU A 195 -24.43 -6.06 -4.22
CA GLU A 195 -23.93 -7.43 -4.28
C GLU A 195 -23.18 -7.69 -5.60
N GLY A 196 -23.69 -7.11 -6.69
CA GLY A 196 -23.04 -7.14 -8.00
C GLY A 196 -21.63 -6.52 -7.97
N ALA A 197 -21.47 -5.37 -7.31
CA ALA A 197 -20.17 -4.74 -7.09
C ALA A 197 -19.22 -5.64 -6.29
N ALA A 198 -19.71 -6.27 -5.21
CA ALA A 198 -18.93 -7.19 -4.40
C ALA A 198 -18.47 -8.43 -5.19
N ILE A 199 -19.36 -9.02 -6.00
CA ILE A 199 -19.06 -10.17 -6.86
C ILE A 199 -18.06 -9.77 -7.96
N ALA A 200 -18.24 -8.61 -8.60
CA ALA A 200 -17.31 -8.11 -9.62
C ALA A 200 -15.89 -7.93 -9.07
N THR A 201 -15.78 -7.36 -7.86
CA THR A 201 -14.50 -7.24 -7.15
C THR A 201 -13.87 -8.62 -6.89
N GLY A 202 -14.65 -9.57 -6.39
CA GLY A 202 -14.19 -10.93 -6.15
C GLY A 202 -13.75 -11.67 -7.42
N LEU A 203 -14.55 -11.58 -8.49
CA LEU A 203 -14.20 -12.18 -9.79
C LEU A 203 -12.96 -11.55 -10.41
N GLY A 204 -12.75 -10.22 -10.27
CA GLY A 204 -11.50 -9.56 -10.68
C GLY A 204 -10.28 -10.19 -10.00
N GLN A 205 -10.39 -10.49 -8.70
CA GLN A 205 -9.33 -11.19 -7.96
C GLN A 205 -9.13 -12.64 -8.43
N VAL A 206 -10.20 -13.35 -8.79
CA VAL A 206 -10.12 -14.69 -9.37
C VAL A 206 -9.39 -14.66 -10.70
N PHE A 207 -9.75 -13.77 -11.61
CA PHE A 207 -9.08 -13.66 -12.93
C PHE A 207 -7.60 -13.29 -12.79
N ASN A 208 -7.26 -12.40 -11.87
CA ASN A 208 -5.87 -12.09 -11.55
C ASN A 208 -5.12 -13.32 -11.02
N LEU A 209 -5.71 -14.10 -10.10
CA LEU A 209 -5.13 -15.32 -9.59
C LEU A 209 -4.95 -16.37 -10.70
N VAL A 210 -5.95 -16.57 -11.55
CA VAL A 210 -5.88 -17.49 -12.70
C VAL A 210 -4.74 -17.08 -13.64
N PHE A 211 -4.59 -15.79 -13.92
CA PHE A 211 -3.48 -15.27 -14.70
C PHE A 211 -2.12 -15.65 -14.08
N TYR A 212 -1.94 -15.43 -12.78
CA TYR A 212 -0.69 -15.80 -12.10
C TYR A 212 -0.43 -17.31 -12.14
N LEU A 213 -1.46 -18.15 -11.97
CA LEU A 213 -1.34 -19.60 -12.06
C LEU A 213 -0.92 -20.06 -13.47
N ILE A 214 -1.50 -19.46 -14.51
CA ILE A 214 -1.13 -19.72 -15.91
C ILE A 214 0.32 -19.33 -16.15
N VAL A 215 0.71 -18.11 -15.77
CA VAL A 215 2.09 -17.64 -15.97
C VAL A 215 3.08 -18.48 -15.18
N TYR A 216 2.73 -18.88 -13.95
CA TYR A 216 3.58 -19.77 -13.14
C TYR A 216 3.83 -21.12 -13.81
N LYS A 217 2.84 -21.69 -14.50
CA LYS A 217 2.98 -22.97 -15.25
C LYS A 217 3.79 -22.82 -16.54
N ILE A 218 3.59 -21.71 -17.27
CA ILE A 218 4.21 -21.51 -18.60
C ILE A 218 5.65 -21.01 -18.46
N GLN A 219 5.91 -20.12 -17.49
CA GLN A 219 7.24 -19.52 -17.32
C GLN A 219 7.95 -20.15 -16.11
N PRO A 220 9.04 -20.90 -16.32
CA PRO A 220 9.81 -21.45 -15.21
C PRO A 220 10.34 -20.31 -14.32
N LEU A 221 10.05 -20.39 -13.03
CA LEU A 221 10.60 -19.51 -12.01
C LEU A 221 11.84 -20.14 -11.37
N GLN A 222 12.69 -19.28 -10.79
CA GLN A 222 13.81 -19.74 -9.96
C GLN A 222 13.36 -20.40 -8.66
N VAL A 223 12.13 -20.15 -8.24
CA VAL A 223 11.48 -20.75 -7.07
C VAL A 223 10.41 -21.75 -7.50
N ARG A 224 10.34 -22.88 -6.81
CA ARG A 224 9.36 -23.94 -7.07
C ARG A 224 8.46 -24.14 -5.87
N LEU A 225 7.15 -23.99 -6.09
CA LEU A 225 6.15 -24.35 -5.08
C LEU A 225 5.99 -25.86 -5.05
N SER A 226 6.23 -26.49 -3.91
CA SER A 226 6.16 -27.95 -3.77
C SER A 226 5.71 -28.38 -2.39
N ARG A 227 4.85 -29.39 -2.33
CA ARG A 227 4.39 -29.99 -1.07
C ARG A 227 5.54 -30.52 -0.19
N LYS A 228 6.68 -30.91 -0.78
CA LYS A 228 7.88 -31.34 -0.03
C LYS A 228 8.46 -30.24 0.86
N TYR A 229 8.16 -28.98 0.58
CA TYR A 229 8.62 -27.81 1.34
C TYR A 229 7.64 -27.34 2.42
N LEU A 230 6.51 -28.03 2.64
CA LEU A 230 5.53 -27.69 3.67
C LEU A 230 5.93 -28.11 5.08
N HIS A 231 7.04 -28.85 5.26
CA HIS A 231 7.54 -29.17 6.59
C HIS A 231 7.88 -27.89 7.34
N PRO A 232 7.30 -27.66 8.54
CA PRO A 232 7.45 -26.39 9.26
C PRO A 232 8.90 -26.05 9.55
N ASP A 233 9.38 -24.94 9.01
CA ASP A 233 10.66 -24.33 9.34
C ASP A 233 10.41 -23.09 10.20
N LYS A 234 10.48 -23.27 11.52
CA LYS A 234 10.20 -22.21 12.51
C LYS A 234 11.06 -20.96 12.27
N ALA A 235 12.34 -21.14 11.92
CA ALA A 235 13.25 -20.04 11.70
C ALA A 235 12.85 -19.22 10.44
N LEU A 236 12.48 -19.91 9.38
CA LEU A 236 12.02 -19.27 8.14
C LEU A 236 10.68 -18.56 8.35
N ILE A 237 9.72 -19.22 9.01
CA ILE A 237 8.44 -18.64 9.36
C ILE A 237 8.62 -17.36 10.19
N ALA A 238 9.47 -17.42 11.23
CA ALA A 238 9.78 -16.24 12.04
C ALA A 238 10.37 -15.09 11.21
N ARG A 239 11.22 -15.39 10.21
CA ARG A 239 11.74 -14.37 9.27
C ARG A 239 10.66 -13.77 8.40
N LEU A 240 9.70 -14.54 7.91
CA LEU A 240 8.56 -14.02 7.15
C LEU A 240 7.75 -13.03 8.00
N TYR A 241 7.41 -13.40 9.23
CA TYR A 241 6.65 -12.54 10.13
C TYR A 241 7.43 -11.34 10.66
N SER A 242 8.76 -11.44 10.82
CA SER A 242 9.61 -10.32 11.27
C SER A 242 9.62 -9.14 10.30
N VAL A 243 9.24 -9.36 9.05
CA VAL A 243 9.04 -8.31 8.05
C VAL A 243 7.54 -8.10 7.79
N GLY A 244 6.76 -9.18 7.78
CA GLY A 244 5.34 -9.15 7.45
C GLY A 244 4.50 -8.37 8.45
N ILE A 245 4.67 -8.59 9.76
CA ILE A 245 3.93 -7.85 10.80
C ILE A 245 4.29 -6.36 10.77
N PRO A 246 5.57 -5.95 10.80
CA PRO A 246 5.95 -4.56 10.61
C PRO A 246 5.39 -3.94 9.32
N GLY A 247 5.44 -4.68 8.21
CA GLY A 247 4.89 -4.22 6.93
C GLY A 247 3.38 -3.96 6.98
N ALA A 248 2.61 -4.82 7.64
CA ALA A 248 1.17 -4.62 7.83
C ALA A 248 0.89 -3.40 8.72
N LEU A 249 1.63 -3.24 9.82
CA LEU A 249 1.52 -2.08 10.70
C LEU A 249 1.88 -0.79 9.97
N ASN A 250 2.94 -0.77 9.17
CA ASN A 250 3.33 0.40 8.37
C ASN A 250 2.21 0.88 7.45
N LEU A 251 1.41 -0.04 6.90
CA LEU A 251 0.25 0.28 6.05
C LEU A 251 -0.96 0.78 6.86
N ALA A 252 -1.09 0.40 8.12
CA ALA A 252 -2.18 0.82 8.99
C ALA A 252 -1.93 2.18 9.70
N LEU A 253 -0.66 2.51 9.99
CA LEU A 253 -0.28 3.71 10.75
C LEU A 253 -0.82 5.02 10.17
N PRO A 254 -0.84 5.28 8.85
CA PRO A 254 -1.41 6.50 8.30
C PRO A 254 -2.88 6.71 8.66
N SER A 255 -3.67 5.64 8.74
CA SER A 255 -5.09 5.73 9.11
C SER A 255 -5.27 6.17 10.57
N VAL A 256 -4.40 5.70 11.46
CA VAL A 256 -4.39 6.13 12.88
C VAL A 256 -4.06 7.62 12.98
N LEU A 257 -3.04 8.07 12.23
CA LEU A 257 -2.66 9.49 12.18
C LEU A 257 -3.82 10.35 11.69
N VAL A 258 -4.45 9.98 10.56
CA VAL A 258 -5.58 10.74 10.00
C VAL A 258 -6.71 10.86 11.01
N SER A 259 -7.06 9.77 11.69
CA SER A 259 -8.12 9.77 12.71
C SER A 259 -7.80 10.70 13.88
N ALA A 260 -6.56 10.67 14.39
CA ALA A 260 -6.13 11.53 15.49
C ALA A 260 -6.12 13.01 15.09
N LEU A 261 -5.61 13.34 13.89
CA LEU A 261 -5.57 14.72 13.40
C LEU A 261 -6.96 15.25 13.05
N ASN A 262 -7.87 14.41 12.56
CA ASN A 262 -9.27 14.80 12.36
C ASN A 262 -9.92 15.19 13.68
N GLY A 263 -9.71 14.42 14.75
CA GLY A 263 -10.22 14.76 16.10
C GLY A 263 -9.66 16.09 16.60
N LEU A 264 -8.35 16.32 16.41
CA LEU A 264 -7.71 17.58 16.81
C LEU A 264 -8.23 18.77 16.02
N LEU A 265 -8.34 18.66 14.71
CA LEU A 265 -8.78 19.74 13.81
C LEU A 265 -10.27 20.04 13.92
N ALA A 266 -11.12 19.04 14.21
CA ALA A 266 -12.54 19.21 14.44
C ALA A 266 -12.84 20.15 15.62
N ALA A 267 -11.95 20.21 16.62
CA ALA A 267 -12.06 21.15 17.75
C ALA A 267 -11.91 22.61 17.32
N TYR A 268 -11.30 22.91 16.18
CA TYR A 268 -11.14 24.27 15.65
C TYR A 268 -12.24 24.61 14.65
N SER A 269 -12.42 23.80 13.61
CA SER A 269 -13.48 23.99 12.61
C SER A 269 -13.59 22.75 11.70
N GLN A 270 -14.81 22.45 11.23
CA GLN A 270 -15.07 21.43 10.23
C GLN A 270 -14.31 21.68 8.91
N SER A 271 -14.07 22.94 8.55
CA SER A 271 -13.31 23.29 7.35
C SER A 271 -11.87 22.77 7.39
N TYR A 272 -11.23 22.71 8.56
CA TYR A 272 -9.87 22.15 8.68
C TYR A 272 -9.84 20.64 8.52
N VAL A 273 -10.89 19.92 8.92
CA VAL A 273 -11.06 18.49 8.66
C VAL A 273 -11.19 18.23 7.15
N VAL A 274 -11.97 19.07 6.45
CA VAL A 274 -12.09 19.02 4.98
C VAL A 274 -10.73 19.25 4.31
N ILE A 275 -9.97 20.27 4.77
CA ILE A 275 -8.64 20.57 4.23
C ILE A 275 -7.70 19.38 4.42
N LEU A 276 -7.68 18.74 5.59
CA LEU A 276 -6.87 17.54 5.82
C LEU A 276 -7.26 16.40 4.89
N GLY A 277 -8.56 16.18 4.71
CA GLY A 277 -9.07 15.15 3.78
C GLY A 277 -8.63 15.40 2.33
N ILE A 278 -8.72 16.64 1.85
CA ILE A 278 -8.23 17.04 0.52
C ILE A 278 -6.72 16.82 0.41
N TYR A 279 -5.96 17.25 1.43
CA TYR A 279 -4.50 17.04 1.49
C TYR A 279 -4.13 15.56 1.32
N TYR A 280 -4.78 14.64 2.05
CA TYR A 280 -4.47 13.21 1.93
C TYR A 280 -4.82 12.63 0.56
N LYS A 281 -5.89 13.09 -0.07
CA LYS A 281 -6.19 12.70 -1.46
C LYS A 281 -5.10 13.17 -2.42
N LEU A 282 -4.68 14.43 -2.33
CA LEU A 282 -3.57 14.97 -3.13
C LEU A 282 -2.26 14.25 -2.85
N GLN A 283 -1.94 14.02 -1.58
CA GLN A 283 -0.73 13.31 -1.16
C GLN A 283 -0.67 11.91 -1.78
N THR A 284 -1.79 11.18 -1.80
CA THR A 284 -1.84 9.84 -2.41
C THR A 284 -1.35 9.87 -3.84
N PHE A 285 -1.82 10.82 -4.66
CA PHE A 285 -1.38 10.94 -6.06
C PHE A 285 0.07 11.39 -6.19
N LEU A 286 0.52 12.33 -5.35
CA LEU A 286 1.89 12.85 -5.39
C LEU A 286 2.93 11.80 -4.95
N TYR A 287 2.58 10.97 -3.95
CA TYR A 287 3.47 9.94 -3.41
C TYR A 287 3.43 8.62 -4.20
N LEU A 288 2.42 8.41 -5.03
CA LEU A 288 2.22 7.17 -5.78
C LEU A 288 3.44 6.79 -6.64
N PRO A 289 4.06 7.70 -7.46
CA PRO A 289 5.24 7.35 -8.22
C PRO A 289 6.44 6.99 -7.33
N ALA A 290 6.67 7.73 -6.26
CA ALA A 290 7.75 7.44 -5.31
C ALA A 290 7.56 6.08 -4.63
N SER A 291 6.34 5.75 -4.23
CA SER A 291 5.99 4.45 -3.66
C SER A 291 6.22 3.31 -4.65
N GLY A 292 5.89 3.52 -5.94
CA GLY A 292 6.16 2.55 -7.01
C GLY A 292 7.67 2.31 -7.22
N ILE A 293 8.47 3.38 -7.14
CA ILE A 293 9.94 3.29 -7.22
C ILE A 293 10.49 2.46 -6.05
N VAL A 294 10.00 2.72 -4.83
CA VAL A 294 10.41 1.99 -3.63
C VAL A 294 9.99 0.52 -3.69
N GLN A 295 8.79 0.21 -4.20
CA GLN A 295 8.36 -1.17 -4.41
C GLN A 295 9.26 -1.90 -5.42
N GLY A 296 9.66 -1.23 -6.52
CA GLY A 296 10.60 -1.78 -7.50
C GLY A 296 11.99 -2.02 -6.92
N MET A 297 12.44 -1.18 -5.98
CA MET A 297 13.74 -1.31 -5.32
C MET A 297 13.83 -2.54 -4.39
N ARG A 298 12.75 -2.86 -3.65
CA ARG A 298 12.76 -3.88 -2.56
C ARG A 298 13.43 -5.20 -2.97
N PRO A 299 13.01 -5.90 -4.04
CA PRO A 299 13.65 -7.17 -4.42
C PRO A 299 15.06 -6.98 -4.94
N VAL A 300 15.36 -5.85 -5.58
CA VAL A 300 16.70 -5.56 -6.11
C VAL A 300 17.71 -5.39 -4.97
N ILE A 301 17.33 -4.62 -3.93
CA ILE A 301 18.21 -4.38 -2.78
C ILE A 301 18.39 -5.67 -1.98
N GLY A 302 17.30 -6.44 -1.76
CA GLY A 302 17.34 -7.72 -1.05
C GLY A 302 18.20 -8.76 -1.76
N TYR A 303 18.08 -8.88 -3.09
CA TYR A 303 18.91 -9.79 -3.89
C TYR A 303 20.39 -9.43 -3.78
N ASN A 304 20.77 -8.15 -3.96
CA ASN A 304 22.17 -7.73 -3.89
C ASN A 304 22.75 -7.87 -2.47
N TYR A 305 21.92 -7.67 -1.44
CA TYR A 305 22.32 -7.92 -0.06
C TYR A 305 22.59 -9.41 0.17
N GLY A 306 21.72 -10.30 -0.28
CA GLY A 306 21.92 -11.74 -0.23
C GLY A 306 23.16 -12.21 -1.00
N ALA A 307 23.48 -11.54 -2.09
CA ALA A 307 24.69 -11.81 -2.90
C ALA A 307 25.98 -11.25 -2.30
N GLY A 308 25.95 -10.55 -1.15
CA GLY A 308 27.12 -9.93 -0.53
C GLY A 308 27.61 -8.66 -1.22
N GLU A 309 26.86 -8.10 -2.17
CA GLU A 309 27.24 -6.94 -2.98
C GLU A 309 26.94 -5.62 -2.23
N HIS A 310 27.55 -5.39 -1.07
CA HIS A 310 27.27 -4.24 -0.20
C HIS A 310 27.45 -2.88 -0.87
N LYS A 311 28.49 -2.72 -1.72
CA LYS A 311 28.70 -1.48 -2.48
C LYS A 311 27.54 -1.21 -3.42
N ARG A 312 26.99 -2.27 -4.01
CA ARG A 312 25.87 -2.16 -4.94
C ARG A 312 24.55 -1.88 -4.18
N VAL A 313 24.37 -2.46 -2.99
CA VAL A 313 23.24 -2.15 -2.07
C VAL A 313 23.21 -0.65 -1.78
N LYS A 314 24.34 -0.04 -1.40
CA LYS A 314 24.45 1.41 -1.20
C LYS A 314 24.07 2.21 -2.45
N LYS A 315 24.61 1.82 -3.61
CA LYS A 315 24.31 2.50 -4.88
C LYS A 315 22.81 2.41 -5.22
N ILE A 316 22.18 1.26 -5.01
CA ILE A 316 20.74 1.06 -5.21
C ILE A 316 19.94 2.01 -4.30
N TYR A 317 20.30 2.09 -3.02
CA TYR A 317 19.67 2.98 -2.06
C TYR A 317 19.73 4.44 -2.51
N TYR A 318 20.92 4.95 -2.84
CA TYR A 318 21.10 6.35 -3.25
C TYR A 318 20.42 6.68 -4.58
N VAL A 319 20.47 5.78 -5.55
CA VAL A 319 19.78 5.98 -6.85
C VAL A 319 18.27 6.06 -6.60
N THR A 320 17.71 5.18 -5.76
CA THR A 320 16.29 5.21 -5.42
C THR A 320 15.93 6.48 -4.65
N LEU A 321 16.77 6.89 -3.71
CA LEU A 321 16.59 8.13 -2.95
C LEU A 321 16.57 9.35 -3.87
N CYS A 322 17.51 9.44 -4.82
CA CYS A 322 17.52 10.52 -5.80
C CYS A 322 16.26 10.52 -6.68
N MET A 323 15.85 9.36 -7.19
CA MET A 323 14.64 9.24 -8.01
C MET A 323 13.38 9.66 -7.21
N SER A 324 13.24 9.18 -5.98
CA SER A 324 12.14 9.58 -5.08
C SER A 324 12.21 11.06 -4.74
N GLY A 325 13.41 11.60 -4.49
CA GLY A 325 13.64 13.02 -4.24
C GLY A 325 13.19 13.91 -5.39
N VAL A 326 13.46 13.52 -6.63
CA VAL A 326 13.01 14.25 -7.82
C VAL A 326 11.48 14.28 -7.88
N ILE A 327 10.80 13.15 -7.64
CA ILE A 327 9.34 13.10 -7.59
C ILE A 327 8.79 14.02 -6.50
N MET A 328 9.37 13.96 -5.29
CA MET A 328 8.93 14.80 -4.17
C MET A 328 9.21 16.29 -4.41
N LEU A 329 10.31 16.63 -5.10
CA LEU A 329 10.59 18.00 -5.52
C LEU A 329 9.52 18.51 -6.50
N VAL A 330 9.14 17.70 -7.50
CA VAL A 330 8.06 18.04 -8.43
C VAL A 330 6.76 18.26 -7.67
N GLY A 331 6.41 17.37 -6.73
CA GLY A 331 5.24 17.53 -5.85
C GLY A 331 5.28 18.82 -5.04
N THR A 332 6.45 19.17 -4.50
CA THR A 332 6.65 20.44 -3.75
C THR A 332 6.41 21.65 -4.66
N ILE A 333 7.01 21.65 -5.87
CA ILE A 333 6.82 22.75 -6.83
C ILE A 333 5.35 22.91 -7.19
N ILE A 334 4.63 21.83 -7.46
CA ILE A 334 3.19 21.87 -7.78
C ILE A 334 2.41 22.48 -6.60
N CYS A 335 2.65 22.02 -5.37
CA CYS A 335 1.96 22.55 -4.18
C CYS A 335 2.29 24.02 -3.87
N LEU A 336 3.47 24.49 -4.26
CA LEU A 336 3.85 25.91 -4.09
C LEU A 336 3.26 26.83 -5.17
N THR A 337 3.21 26.37 -6.42
CA THR A 337 2.82 27.16 -7.58
C THR A 337 1.31 27.25 -7.77
N VAL A 338 0.60 26.12 -7.63
CA VAL A 338 -0.85 26.02 -7.95
C VAL A 338 -1.71 25.48 -6.79
N PRO A 339 -1.44 25.84 -5.50
CA PRO A 339 -2.17 25.24 -4.38
C PRO A 339 -3.66 25.59 -4.37
N GLY A 340 -4.03 26.80 -4.86
CA GLY A 340 -5.42 27.22 -4.94
C GLY A 340 -6.22 26.39 -5.95
N GLN A 341 -5.64 26.10 -7.12
CA GLN A 341 -6.26 25.25 -8.14
C GLN A 341 -6.43 23.81 -7.63
N LEU A 342 -5.42 23.27 -6.95
CA LEU A 342 -5.51 21.96 -6.33
C LEU A 342 -6.64 21.87 -5.30
N MET A 343 -6.78 22.86 -4.43
CA MET A 343 -7.90 22.92 -3.47
C MET A 343 -9.24 23.09 -4.19
N GLY A 344 -9.31 23.95 -5.22
CA GLY A 344 -10.51 24.22 -6.01
C GLY A 344 -11.05 23.03 -6.79
N MET A 345 -10.25 21.97 -6.98
CA MET A 345 -10.74 20.71 -7.56
C MET A 345 -11.70 19.96 -6.64
N PHE A 346 -11.67 20.23 -5.32
CA PHE A 346 -12.40 19.47 -4.31
C PHE A 346 -13.44 20.29 -3.54
N THR A 347 -13.33 21.61 -3.54
CA THR A 347 -14.25 22.49 -2.83
C THR A 347 -14.42 23.81 -3.58
N THR A 348 -15.62 24.40 -3.48
CA THR A 348 -15.95 25.72 -4.05
C THR A 348 -15.97 26.82 -2.98
N ASN A 349 -15.81 26.48 -1.69
CA ASN A 349 -15.83 27.46 -0.62
C ASN A 349 -14.52 28.29 -0.60
N PRO A 350 -14.58 29.62 -0.82
CA PRO A 350 -13.40 30.47 -0.92
C PRO A 350 -12.55 30.50 0.35
N GLU A 351 -13.16 30.44 1.54
CA GLU A 351 -12.45 30.43 2.82
C GLU A 351 -11.68 29.13 3.01
N THR A 352 -12.29 27.98 2.68
CA THR A 352 -11.66 26.68 2.72
C THR A 352 -10.51 26.59 1.71
N ILE A 353 -10.67 27.18 0.52
CA ILE A 353 -9.59 27.25 -0.49
C ILE A 353 -8.44 28.10 0.03
N ALA A 354 -8.70 29.26 0.62
CA ALA A 354 -7.67 30.16 1.15
C ALA A 354 -6.86 29.49 2.29
N ALA A 355 -7.55 28.88 3.25
CA ALA A 355 -6.92 28.17 4.36
C ALA A 355 -6.16 26.92 3.87
N GLY A 356 -6.72 26.16 2.92
CA GLY A 356 -6.10 24.98 2.32
C GLY A 356 -4.86 25.32 1.47
N LYS A 357 -4.88 26.46 0.77
CA LYS A 357 -3.70 26.97 0.05
C LYS A 357 -2.53 27.23 1.00
N MET A 358 -2.79 27.81 2.17
CA MET A 358 -1.77 28.01 3.21
C MET A 358 -1.29 26.65 3.76
N ALA A 359 -2.21 25.74 4.09
CA ALA A 359 -1.88 24.42 4.58
C ALA A 359 -0.96 23.65 3.63
N LEU A 360 -1.31 23.58 2.33
CA LEU A 360 -0.50 22.89 1.32
C LEU A 360 0.91 23.47 1.20
N ARG A 361 1.07 24.81 1.25
CA ARG A 361 2.37 25.47 1.20
C ARG A 361 3.26 25.14 2.40
N ILE A 362 2.67 25.02 3.59
CA ILE A 362 3.40 24.67 4.80
C ILE A 362 3.79 23.19 4.78
N ILE A 363 2.84 22.31 4.49
CA ILE A 363 3.06 20.85 4.54
C ILE A 363 4.08 20.41 3.48
N CYS A 364 4.01 20.95 2.27
CA CYS A 364 4.90 20.54 1.16
C CYS A 364 6.39 20.83 1.42
N ALA A 365 6.73 21.68 2.38
CA ALA A 365 8.11 21.87 2.83
C ALA A 365 8.76 20.58 3.35
N GLY A 366 7.94 19.62 3.83
CA GLY A 366 8.39 18.29 4.26
C GLY A 366 8.55 17.27 3.14
N PHE A 367 7.99 17.49 1.95
CA PHE A 367 7.92 16.44 0.91
C PHE A 367 9.30 15.96 0.45
N LEU A 368 10.20 16.87 0.11
CA LEU A 368 11.54 16.50 -0.32
C LEU A 368 12.28 15.68 0.76
N VAL A 369 12.17 16.10 2.00
CA VAL A 369 12.80 15.43 3.14
C VAL A 369 12.17 14.05 3.41
N SER A 370 10.86 13.90 3.18
CA SER A 370 10.16 12.63 3.33
C SER A 370 10.68 11.53 2.41
N SER A 371 11.33 11.88 1.29
CA SER A 371 11.96 10.89 0.41
C SER A 371 12.99 10.02 1.14
N VAL A 372 13.65 10.56 2.17
CA VAL A 372 14.64 9.83 2.98
C VAL A 372 13.94 8.74 3.80
N SER A 373 12.90 9.09 4.55
CA SER A 373 12.16 8.13 5.39
C SER A 373 11.44 7.07 4.56
N VAL A 374 10.81 7.47 3.44
CA VAL A 374 10.09 6.55 2.54
C VAL A 374 11.04 5.55 1.89
N THR A 375 12.19 6.03 1.36
CA THR A 375 13.20 5.16 0.75
C THR A 375 13.86 4.24 1.78
N ALA A 376 14.16 4.76 2.98
CA ALA A 376 14.73 3.98 4.06
C ALA A 376 13.81 2.85 4.52
N CYS A 377 12.51 3.12 4.73
CA CYS A 377 11.54 2.09 5.08
C CYS A 377 11.51 0.97 4.05
N GLY A 378 11.41 1.31 2.75
CA GLY A 378 11.40 0.29 1.71
C GLY A 378 12.71 -0.49 1.60
N ALA A 379 13.85 0.16 1.79
CA ALA A 379 15.16 -0.50 1.80
C ALA A 379 15.28 -1.46 2.98
N LEU A 380 14.90 -1.04 4.19
CA LEU A 380 14.92 -1.88 5.39
C LEU A 380 13.99 -3.10 5.24
N GLU A 381 12.81 -2.93 4.66
CA GLU A 381 11.90 -4.04 4.35
C GLU A 381 12.53 -5.01 3.34
N GLY A 382 13.12 -4.49 2.25
CA GLY A 382 13.82 -5.30 1.26
C GLY A 382 15.03 -6.06 1.81
N LEU A 383 15.70 -5.52 2.83
CA LEU A 383 16.81 -6.15 3.55
C LEU A 383 16.36 -7.14 4.64
N GLY A 384 15.06 -7.37 4.80
CA GLY A 384 14.53 -8.24 5.87
C GLY A 384 14.57 -7.61 7.27
N ARG A 385 14.73 -6.30 7.38
CA ARG A 385 14.80 -5.53 8.63
C ARG A 385 13.48 -4.81 8.94
N GLY A 386 12.38 -5.54 8.94
CA GLY A 386 11.03 -4.98 9.10
C GLY A 386 10.84 -4.19 10.39
N THR A 387 11.37 -4.66 11.52
CA THR A 387 11.29 -3.95 12.80
C THR A 387 11.94 -2.56 12.73
N ALA A 388 13.08 -2.44 12.04
CA ALA A 388 13.74 -1.16 11.85
C ALA A 388 12.90 -0.20 10.98
N SER A 389 12.23 -0.72 9.92
CA SER A 389 11.27 0.02 9.13
C SER A 389 10.09 0.50 9.97
N LEU A 390 9.55 -0.36 10.83
CA LEU A 390 8.44 0.00 11.73
C LEU A 390 8.82 1.14 12.70
N VAL A 391 10.04 1.12 13.25
CA VAL A 391 10.50 2.23 14.11
C VAL A 391 10.48 3.56 13.37
N VAL A 392 10.98 3.60 12.14
CA VAL A 392 10.93 4.82 11.31
C VAL A 392 9.47 5.26 11.07
N SER A 393 8.60 4.32 10.74
CA SER A 393 7.18 4.61 10.51
C SER A 393 6.45 5.08 11.77
N LEU A 394 6.73 4.48 12.93
CA LEU A 394 6.18 4.92 14.22
C LEU A 394 6.62 6.36 14.54
N CYS A 395 7.89 6.70 14.31
CA CYS A 395 8.36 8.09 14.47
C CYS A 395 7.58 9.02 13.54
N ARG A 396 7.41 8.65 12.28
CA ARG A 396 6.75 9.46 11.26
C ARG A 396 5.26 9.69 11.53
N TYR A 397 4.53 8.64 11.93
CA TYR A 397 3.06 8.67 11.99
C TYR A 397 2.49 8.83 13.39
N LEU A 398 3.25 8.57 14.46
CA LEU A 398 2.76 8.62 15.83
C LEU A 398 3.67 9.43 16.78
N ILE A 399 4.93 8.97 16.95
CA ILE A 399 5.79 9.42 18.06
C ILE A 399 6.20 10.89 17.93
N ILE A 400 6.41 11.37 16.70
CA ILE A 400 6.87 12.76 16.46
C ILE A 400 5.69 13.65 16.05
N ILE A 401 4.91 13.23 15.05
CA ILE A 401 3.91 14.10 14.45
C ILE A 401 2.75 14.41 15.40
N LEU A 402 2.24 13.42 16.17
CA LEU A 402 1.11 13.69 17.08
C LEU A 402 1.49 14.63 18.21
N PRO A 403 2.57 14.41 18.99
CA PRO A 403 2.99 15.40 19.99
C PRO A 403 3.28 16.77 19.39
N ALA A 404 3.96 16.84 18.24
CA ALA A 404 4.21 18.10 17.56
C ALA A 404 2.90 18.81 17.16
N ALA A 405 1.92 18.08 16.61
CA ALA A 405 0.62 18.65 16.26
C ALA A 405 -0.13 19.18 17.48
N PHE A 406 -0.15 18.43 18.60
CA PHE A 406 -0.79 18.89 19.84
C PHE A 406 -0.10 20.11 20.43
N ILE A 407 1.24 20.13 20.53
CA ILE A 407 2.00 21.26 21.09
C ILE A 407 1.86 22.50 20.19
N LEU A 408 2.08 22.35 18.89
CA LEU A 408 2.02 23.49 17.98
C LEU A 408 0.60 24.04 17.80
N SER A 409 -0.42 23.18 17.86
CA SER A 409 -1.80 23.64 17.79
C SER A 409 -2.22 24.44 19.02
N SER A 410 -1.68 24.16 20.20
CA SER A 410 -1.94 24.98 21.42
C SER A 410 -1.37 26.39 21.34
N VAL A 411 -0.31 26.60 20.52
CA VAL A 411 0.36 27.91 20.37
C VAL A 411 -0.10 28.64 19.10
N LEU A 412 -0.25 27.93 17.98
CA LEU A 412 -0.53 28.51 16.66
C LEU A 412 -1.94 28.19 16.14
N GLY A 413 -2.79 27.57 16.96
CA GLY A 413 -4.10 27.08 16.51
C GLY A 413 -3.99 26.02 15.44
N ALA A 414 -5.00 25.88 14.58
CA ALA A 414 -5.03 24.88 13.52
C ALA A 414 -3.81 24.93 12.58
N VAL A 415 -3.20 26.10 12.38
CA VAL A 415 -1.99 26.26 11.54
C VAL A 415 -0.81 25.49 12.12
N GLY A 416 -0.74 25.35 13.44
CA GLY A 416 0.29 24.57 14.12
C GLY A 416 0.29 23.10 13.70
N VAL A 417 -0.88 22.53 13.40
CA VAL A 417 -0.99 21.15 12.89
C VAL A 417 -0.27 21.01 11.56
N TRP A 418 -0.35 22.00 10.67
CA TRP A 418 0.33 21.95 9.37
C TRP A 418 1.85 21.99 9.51
N HIS A 419 2.35 22.77 10.47
CA HIS A 419 3.79 22.81 10.77
C HIS A 419 4.31 21.48 11.33
N ALA A 420 3.48 20.72 12.07
CA ALA A 420 3.88 19.41 12.58
C ALA A 420 4.30 18.44 11.48
N PHE A 421 3.74 18.53 10.27
CA PHE A 421 4.08 17.63 9.15
C PHE A 421 5.55 17.75 8.75
N TRP A 422 6.03 18.94 8.40
CA TRP A 422 7.41 19.08 7.93
C TRP A 422 8.43 18.87 9.06
N ILE A 423 8.09 19.24 10.31
CA ILE A 423 8.93 18.97 11.48
C ILE A 423 9.08 17.47 11.70
N ALA A 424 7.95 16.74 11.64
CA ALA A 424 7.97 15.28 11.78
C ALA A 424 8.78 14.62 10.67
N GLU A 425 8.65 15.06 9.42
CA GLU A 425 9.44 14.53 8.30
C GLU A 425 10.94 14.81 8.49
N ALA A 426 11.33 16.01 8.93
CA ALA A 426 12.73 16.37 9.18
C ALA A 426 13.36 15.51 10.30
N LEU A 427 12.68 15.37 11.43
CA LEU A 427 13.17 14.57 12.54
C LEU A 427 13.19 13.07 12.19
N THR A 428 12.14 12.57 11.51
CA THR A 428 12.09 11.17 11.06
C THR A 428 13.17 10.87 10.03
N ALA A 429 13.47 11.82 9.12
CA ALA A 429 14.56 11.65 8.17
C ALA A 429 15.92 11.49 8.88
N GLY A 430 16.15 12.22 9.96
CA GLY A 430 17.33 12.03 10.82
C GLY A 430 17.38 10.61 11.41
N VAL A 431 16.27 10.14 12.01
CA VAL A 431 16.18 8.77 12.55
C VAL A 431 16.40 7.73 11.46
N ALA A 432 15.75 7.90 10.29
CA ALA A 432 15.87 7.00 9.15
C ALA A 432 17.31 6.94 8.62
N PHE A 433 17.99 8.08 8.56
CA PHE A 433 19.39 8.16 8.14
C PHE A 433 20.30 7.39 9.10
N PHE A 434 20.19 7.60 10.41
CA PHE A 434 20.99 6.87 11.41
C PHE A 434 20.75 5.36 11.36
N ILE A 435 19.50 4.92 11.24
CA ILE A 435 19.18 3.49 11.13
C ILE A 435 19.75 2.93 9.82
N SER A 436 19.61 3.65 8.70
CA SER A 436 20.16 3.23 7.41
C SER A 436 21.68 3.17 7.43
N GLN A 437 22.35 4.11 8.07
CA GLN A 437 23.80 4.06 8.26
C GLN A 437 24.22 2.77 8.98
N LYS A 438 23.54 2.42 10.06
CA LYS A 438 23.87 1.23 10.84
C LYS A 438 23.61 -0.07 10.09
N VAL A 439 22.57 -0.15 9.26
CA VAL A 439 22.12 -1.38 8.58
C VAL A 439 22.75 -1.54 7.21
N ILE A 440 22.86 -0.47 6.44
CA ILE A 440 23.32 -0.48 5.04
C ILE A 440 24.80 -0.04 4.98
N GLY A 441 25.26 0.64 6.00
CA GLY A 441 26.60 1.27 6.06
C GLY A 441 26.67 2.52 5.17
N VAL A 442 25.55 3.23 5.01
CA VAL A 442 25.39 4.42 4.14
C VAL A 442 26.06 5.62 4.78
#